data_d8a93264a70346f2bf07984a485f1735
#
_entry.id   d8a93264a70346f2bf07984a485f1735
#
_cell.length_a   1.000
_cell.length_b   1.000
_cell.length_c   1.000
_cell.angle_alpha   90.00
_cell.angle_beta   90.00
_cell.angle_gamma   90.00
#
_symmetry.space_group_name_H-M   'P 1'
#
loop_
_entity.id
_entity.type
_entity.pdbx_description
1 polymer ?
#
loop_
_entity_poly.entity_id
_entity_poly.type
_entity_poly.pdbx_seq_one_letter_code
_entity_poly.pdbx_strand_id
1 'polypeptide(L)'
;MNKGEFLIKFNISNQLANQAFSKLGLAAKKFTKVYAEEYSDLADEEHFVRKSFAQIENGQAKKDQNGSLILDDSKEKEMVSALKAWKKEPIEFSVDKFTPVKLEDNLLFLSPAIFDELNGFVFEVNEDDYIKIIEAEVLRQNENTK
;
A
#
# COMPACT_ATOMS: atom_id res chain seq x y z
N MET A 1 11.36 -6.06 5.66
CA MET A 1 9.96 -5.63 5.38
C MET A 1 9.03 -6.83 5.46
N ASN A 2 7.90 -6.67 6.07
CA ASN A 2 6.91 -7.74 6.13
C ASN A 2 5.85 -7.59 5.02
N LYS A 3 5.02 -8.63 4.86
CA LYS A 3 3.98 -8.68 3.82
C LYS A 3 2.97 -7.54 3.95
N GLY A 4 2.55 -7.23 5.17
CA GLY A 4 1.60 -6.15 5.41
C GLY A 4 2.14 -4.77 5.02
N GLU A 5 3.38 -4.48 5.35
CA GLU A 5 4.05 -3.23 4.97
C GLU A 5 4.16 -3.08 3.46
N PHE A 6 4.55 -4.14 2.77
CA PHE A 6 4.64 -4.12 1.31
C PHE A 6 3.29 -3.87 0.65
N LEU A 7 2.23 -4.53 1.13
CA LEU A 7 0.87 -4.34 0.59
C LEU A 7 0.41 -2.89 0.74
N ILE A 8 0.68 -2.25 1.87
CA ILE A 8 0.34 -0.83 2.09
C ILE A 8 1.08 0.05 1.08
N LYS A 9 2.38 -0.13 0.93
CA LYS A 9 3.21 0.64 -0.01
C LYS A 9 2.75 0.46 -1.45
N PHE A 10 2.45 -0.75 -1.84
CA PHE A 10 1.97 -1.05 -3.19
C PHE A 10 0.61 -0.41 -3.45
N ASN A 11 -0.34 -0.52 -2.52
CA ASN A 11 -1.68 0.04 -2.68
C ASN A 11 -1.66 1.57 -2.77
N ILE A 12 -0.85 2.25 -1.95
CA ILE A 12 -0.69 3.70 -2.03
C ILE A 12 -0.08 4.08 -3.39
N SER A 13 0.95 3.37 -3.83
CA SER A 13 1.59 3.60 -5.13
C SER A 13 0.60 3.42 -6.29
N ASN A 14 -0.25 2.40 -6.22
CA ASN A 14 -1.25 2.14 -7.24
C ASN A 14 -2.29 3.27 -7.34
N GLN A 15 -2.71 3.83 -6.20
CA GLN A 15 -3.60 4.98 -6.17
C GLN A 15 -2.95 6.22 -6.79
N LEU A 16 -1.70 6.49 -6.45
CA LEU A 16 -0.95 7.63 -7.01
C LEU A 16 -0.74 7.48 -8.51
N ALA A 17 -0.45 6.28 -8.99
CA ALA A 17 -0.25 6.00 -10.40
C ALA A 17 -1.49 6.34 -11.25
N ASN A 18 -2.68 6.22 -10.68
CA ASN A 18 -3.94 6.48 -11.36
C ASN A 18 -4.40 7.95 -11.28
N GLN A 19 -3.86 8.72 -10.34
CA GLN A 19 -4.35 10.08 -10.04
C GLN A 19 -3.39 11.20 -10.45
N ALA A 20 -2.11 10.92 -10.62
CA ALA A 20 -1.10 11.96 -10.76
C ALA A 20 -0.49 12.03 -12.15
N PHE A 21 -0.57 13.21 -12.78
CA PHE A 21 0.18 13.56 -13.98
C PHE A 21 1.49 14.28 -13.59
N SER A 22 2.36 13.61 -12.85
CA SER A 22 3.57 14.19 -12.30
C SER A 22 4.70 13.15 -12.26
N LYS A 23 5.91 13.61 -11.92
CA LYS A 23 7.03 12.68 -11.66
C LYS A 23 6.68 11.66 -10.58
N LEU A 24 5.94 12.07 -9.55
CA LEU A 24 5.48 11.20 -8.48
C LEU A 24 4.56 10.10 -9.03
N GLY A 25 3.55 10.46 -9.80
CA GLY A 25 2.64 9.48 -10.42
C GLY A 25 3.34 8.53 -11.37
N LEU A 26 4.29 9.03 -12.15
CA LEU A 26 5.08 8.20 -13.05
C LEU A 26 5.99 7.24 -12.28
N ALA A 27 6.63 7.69 -11.21
CA ALA A 27 7.45 6.85 -10.34
C ALA A 27 6.60 5.74 -9.70
N ALA A 28 5.42 6.10 -9.17
CA ALA A 28 4.47 5.15 -8.59
C ALA A 28 4.01 4.11 -9.63
N LYS A 29 3.74 4.52 -10.85
CA LYS A 29 3.36 3.62 -11.94
C LYS A 29 4.49 2.63 -12.29
N LYS A 30 5.72 3.10 -12.36
CA LYS A 30 6.88 2.24 -12.61
C LYS A 30 7.10 1.25 -11.47
N PHE A 31 6.96 1.71 -10.23
CA PHE A 31 7.08 0.85 -9.05
C PHE A 31 6.05 -0.27 -9.07
N THR A 32 4.78 0.05 -9.28
CA THR A 32 3.71 -0.96 -9.34
C THR A 32 3.90 -1.94 -10.49
N LYS A 33 4.43 -1.48 -11.61
CA LYS A 33 4.73 -2.33 -12.75
C LYS A 33 5.83 -3.35 -12.46
N VAL A 34 6.88 -2.93 -11.73
CA VAL A 34 8.00 -3.79 -11.35
C VAL A 34 7.54 -4.88 -10.36
N TYR A 35 6.65 -4.56 -9.44
CA TYR A 35 6.22 -5.47 -8.37
C TYR A 35 4.82 -6.06 -8.56
N ALA A 36 4.23 -5.93 -9.74
CA ALA A 36 2.87 -6.42 -10.00
C ALA A 36 2.70 -7.92 -9.75
N GLU A 37 3.69 -8.72 -10.12
CA GLU A 37 3.68 -10.17 -9.93
C GLU A 37 3.74 -10.54 -8.45
N GLU A 38 4.68 -9.93 -7.72
CA GLU A 38 4.84 -10.16 -6.27
C GLU A 38 3.60 -9.72 -5.50
N TYR A 39 3.00 -8.61 -5.90
CA TYR A 39 1.73 -8.17 -5.31
C TYR A 39 0.61 -9.17 -5.57
N SER A 40 0.49 -9.67 -6.79
CA SER A 40 -0.52 -10.66 -7.17
C SER A 40 -0.36 -11.95 -6.36
N ASP A 41 0.88 -12.41 -6.18
CA ASP A 41 1.17 -13.60 -5.37
C ASP A 41 0.77 -13.40 -3.91
N LEU A 42 1.06 -12.24 -3.34
CA LEU A 42 0.66 -11.91 -1.96
C LEU A 42 -0.87 -11.79 -1.83
N ALA A 43 -1.54 -11.23 -2.82
CA ALA A 43 -3.00 -11.14 -2.83
C ALA A 43 -3.64 -12.53 -2.85
N ASP A 44 -3.06 -13.45 -3.61
CA ASP A 44 -3.50 -14.84 -3.67
C ASP A 44 -3.27 -15.56 -2.33
N GLU A 45 -2.14 -15.32 -1.67
CA GLU A 45 -1.87 -15.86 -0.34
C GLU A 45 -2.89 -15.33 0.69
N GLU A 46 -3.16 -14.03 0.68
CA GLU A 46 -4.16 -13.44 1.57
C GLU A 46 -5.55 -14.04 1.34
N HIS A 47 -5.92 -14.20 0.08
CA HIS A 47 -7.18 -14.84 -0.29
C HIS A 47 -7.25 -16.27 0.23
N PHE A 48 -6.17 -17.02 0.12
CA PHE A 48 -6.08 -18.40 0.64
C PHE A 48 -6.29 -18.44 2.14
N VAL A 49 -5.69 -17.52 2.91
CA VAL A 49 -5.91 -17.42 4.34
C VAL A 49 -7.39 -17.17 4.66
N ARG A 50 -8.01 -16.21 3.95
CA ARG A 50 -9.45 -15.91 4.13
C ARG A 50 -10.34 -17.10 3.79
N LYS A 51 -10.03 -17.80 2.71
CA LYS A 51 -10.77 -18.98 2.26
C LYS A 51 -10.81 -20.08 3.30
N SER A 52 -9.75 -20.21 4.14
CA SER A 52 -9.70 -21.19 5.22
C SER A 52 -10.78 -20.96 6.29
N PHE A 53 -11.35 -19.77 6.36
CA PHE A 53 -12.40 -19.39 7.32
C PHE A 53 -13.76 -19.15 6.66
N ALA A 54 -13.92 -19.50 5.40
CA ALA A 54 -15.19 -19.38 4.69
C ALA A 54 -16.14 -20.50 5.09
N GLN A 55 -17.45 -20.23 4.96
CA GLN A 55 -18.47 -21.29 5.05
C GLN A 55 -18.22 -22.32 3.95
N ILE A 56 -18.44 -23.57 4.26
CA ILE A 56 -18.25 -24.68 3.31
C ILE A 56 -19.62 -25.24 2.91
N GLU A 57 -19.82 -25.40 1.60
CA GLU A 57 -20.98 -26.02 1.04
C GLU A 57 -20.53 -27.01 -0.06
N ASN A 58 -20.97 -28.26 0.04
CA ASN A 58 -20.61 -29.34 -0.89
C ASN A 58 -19.07 -29.52 -1.05
N GLY A 59 -18.33 -29.38 0.05
CA GLY A 59 -16.88 -29.53 0.06
C GLY A 59 -16.09 -28.34 -0.49
N GLN A 60 -16.76 -27.25 -0.84
CA GLN A 60 -16.14 -26.05 -1.40
C GLN A 60 -16.50 -24.81 -0.59
N ALA A 61 -15.63 -23.80 -0.65
CA ALA A 61 -15.90 -22.51 -0.02
C ALA A 61 -17.13 -21.85 -0.66
N LYS A 62 -18.09 -21.45 0.18
CA LYS A 62 -19.31 -20.82 -0.27
C LYS A 62 -19.05 -19.40 -0.75
N LYS A 63 -19.65 -19.04 -1.89
CA LYS A 63 -19.56 -17.70 -2.48
C LYS A 63 -20.95 -17.08 -2.62
N ASP A 64 -21.01 -15.76 -2.53
CA ASP A 64 -22.21 -15.01 -2.80
C ASP A 64 -22.43 -14.83 -4.33
N GLN A 65 -23.46 -14.07 -4.70
CA GLN A 65 -23.82 -13.82 -6.11
C GLN A 65 -22.70 -13.10 -6.89
N ASN A 66 -21.86 -12.33 -6.17
CA ASN A 66 -20.76 -11.56 -6.75
C ASN A 66 -19.44 -12.33 -6.77
N GLY A 67 -19.44 -13.59 -6.36
CA GLY A 67 -18.24 -14.41 -6.29
C GLY A 67 -17.37 -14.17 -5.05
N SER A 68 -17.84 -13.37 -4.08
CA SER A 68 -17.14 -13.11 -2.82
C SER A 68 -17.36 -14.25 -1.83
N LEU A 69 -16.31 -14.57 -1.07
CA LEU A 69 -16.39 -15.60 -0.02
C LEU A 69 -17.38 -15.21 1.06
N ILE A 70 -18.22 -16.14 1.47
CA ILE A 70 -19.10 -15.98 2.64
C ILE A 70 -18.32 -16.51 3.85
N LEU A 71 -17.96 -15.60 4.75
CA LEU A 71 -17.19 -15.95 5.94
C LEU A 71 -18.07 -16.58 7.00
N ASP A 72 -17.50 -17.47 7.77
CA ASP A 72 -18.15 -18.06 8.94
C ASP A 72 -17.99 -17.08 10.11
N ASP A 73 -19.08 -16.46 10.54
CA ASP A 73 -19.09 -15.46 11.62
C ASP A 73 -18.50 -15.98 12.93
N SER A 74 -18.66 -17.28 13.21
CA SER A 74 -18.09 -17.90 14.41
C SER A 74 -16.57 -17.95 14.40
N LYS A 75 -15.94 -17.80 13.22
CA LYS A 75 -14.49 -17.85 13.01
C LYS A 75 -13.85 -16.49 12.75
N GLU A 76 -14.60 -15.40 12.86
CA GLU A 76 -14.11 -14.05 12.56
C GLU A 76 -12.84 -13.70 13.35
N LYS A 77 -12.83 -13.95 14.66
CA LYS A 77 -11.68 -13.65 15.52
C LYS A 77 -10.44 -14.46 15.11
N GLU A 78 -10.63 -15.73 14.76
CA GLU A 78 -9.54 -16.60 14.31
C GLU A 78 -8.98 -16.11 12.98
N MET A 79 -9.86 -15.69 12.05
CA MET A 79 -9.47 -15.14 10.76
C MET A 79 -8.66 -13.84 10.92
N VAL A 80 -9.13 -12.90 11.74
CA VAL A 80 -8.42 -11.64 12.00
C VAL A 80 -7.04 -11.93 12.57
N SER A 81 -6.95 -12.87 13.52
CA SER A 81 -5.68 -13.28 14.14
C SER A 81 -4.73 -13.90 13.11
N ALA A 82 -5.25 -14.78 12.25
CA ALA A 82 -4.45 -15.45 11.20
C ALA A 82 -3.95 -14.45 10.16
N LEU A 83 -4.78 -13.49 9.72
CA LEU A 83 -4.37 -12.44 8.80
C LEU A 83 -3.31 -11.53 9.41
N LYS A 84 -3.46 -11.19 10.69
CA LYS A 84 -2.48 -10.39 11.41
C LYS A 84 -1.12 -11.07 11.49
N ALA A 85 -1.11 -12.37 11.78
CA ALA A 85 0.11 -13.17 11.78
C ALA A 85 0.74 -13.26 10.39
N TRP A 86 -0.06 -13.49 9.36
CA TRP A 86 0.41 -13.55 7.98
C TRP A 86 1.05 -12.23 7.53
N LYS A 87 0.44 -11.10 7.88
CA LYS A 87 0.98 -9.76 7.54
C LYS A 87 2.34 -9.48 8.18
N LYS A 88 2.64 -10.11 9.30
CA LYS A 88 3.94 -9.97 9.99
C LYS A 88 5.03 -10.84 9.40
N GLU A 89 4.69 -11.82 8.57
CA GLU A 89 5.68 -12.66 7.90
C GLU A 89 6.55 -11.81 6.96
N PRO A 90 7.86 -12.09 6.88
CA PRO A 90 8.75 -11.37 5.96
C PRO A 90 8.40 -11.67 4.51
N ILE A 91 8.60 -10.70 3.63
CA ILE A 91 8.55 -10.94 2.19
C ILE A 91 9.75 -11.78 1.77
N GLU A 92 9.56 -12.61 0.74
CA GLU A 92 10.59 -13.52 0.24
C GLU A 92 11.30 -13.00 -1.01
N PHE A 93 10.93 -11.81 -1.49
CA PHE A 93 11.52 -11.18 -2.65
C PHE A 93 12.28 -9.90 -2.26
N SER A 94 13.19 -9.46 -3.12
CA SER A 94 13.96 -8.23 -2.91
C SER A 94 13.15 -6.99 -3.28
N VAL A 95 13.28 -5.93 -2.47
CA VAL A 95 12.72 -4.61 -2.77
C VAL A 95 13.70 -3.71 -3.54
N ASP A 96 14.83 -4.27 -3.98
CA ASP A 96 15.89 -3.55 -4.70
C ASP A 96 15.68 -3.48 -6.22
N LYS A 97 14.62 -4.09 -6.73
CA LYS A 97 14.34 -4.14 -8.18
C LYS A 97 13.99 -2.79 -8.78
N PHE A 98 13.55 -1.85 -7.97
CA PHE A 98 13.18 -0.52 -8.40
C PHE A 98 14.06 0.52 -7.70
N THR A 99 14.64 1.43 -8.49
CA THR A 99 15.43 2.54 -7.95
C THR A 99 14.52 3.72 -7.67
N PRO A 100 14.43 4.21 -6.43
CA PRO A 100 13.61 5.38 -6.11
C PRO A 100 13.97 6.59 -6.97
N VAL A 101 12.97 7.33 -7.39
CA VAL A 101 13.14 8.53 -8.21
C VAL A 101 13.36 9.74 -7.31
N LYS A 102 14.38 10.53 -7.60
CA LYS A 102 14.61 11.78 -6.86
C LYS A 102 13.52 12.81 -7.20
N LEU A 103 12.83 13.30 -6.18
CA LEU A 103 11.86 14.37 -6.32
C LEU A 103 12.44 15.65 -5.73
N GLU A 104 12.53 16.68 -6.55
CA GLU A 104 12.99 18.02 -6.16
C GLU A 104 11.86 19.04 -6.16
N ASP A 105 10.80 18.76 -6.96
CA ASP A 105 9.66 19.63 -7.17
C ASP A 105 8.36 18.97 -6.71
N ASN A 106 7.32 19.78 -6.51
CA ASN A 106 5.96 19.34 -6.21
C ASN A 106 5.82 18.59 -4.87
N LEU A 107 6.67 18.91 -3.90
CA LEU A 107 6.67 18.24 -2.60
C LEU A 107 5.39 18.49 -1.80
N LEU A 108 4.64 19.55 -2.13
CA LEU A 108 3.34 19.87 -1.50
C LEU A 108 2.27 18.80 -1.77
N PHE A 109 2.42 18.02 -2.83
CA PHE A 109 1.51 16.93 -3.14
C PHE A 109 1.77 15.66 -2.31
N LEU A 110 2.86 15.67 -1.52
CA LEU A 110 3.18 14.59 -0.61
C LEU A 110 2.50 14.84 0.73
N SER A 111 1.44 14.08 1.03
CA SER A 111 0.93 14.07 2.41
C SER A 111 1.95 13.39 3.33
N PRO A 112 1.92 13.68 4.65
CA PRO A 112 2.80 12.98 5.59
C PRO A 112 2.72 11.46 5.51
N ALA A 113 1.52 10.91 5.29
CA ALA A 113 1.31 9.47 5.17
C ALA A 113 2.01 8.92 3.91
N ILE A 114 1.90 9.58 2.76
CA ILE A 114 2.57 9.18 1.53
C ILE A 114 4.09 9.27 1.70
N PHE A 115 4.58 10.35 2.29
CA PHE A 115 6.00 10.54 2.56
C PHE A 115 6.53 9.40 3.44
N ASP A 116 5.88 9.13 4.58
CA ASP A 116 6.33 8.11 5.52
C ASP A 116 6.34 6.70 4.90
N GLU A 117 5.37 6.38 4.06
CA GLU A 117 5.26 5.06 3.47
C GLU A 117 6.16 4.84 2.26
N LEU A 118 6.36 5.85 1.42
CA LEU A 118 6.99 5.67 0.11
C LEU A 118 8.39 6.26 -0.02
N ASN A 119 8.83 7.11 0.91
CA ASN A 119 10.18 7.67 0.85
C ASN A 119 11.23 6.57 1.03
N GLY A 120 12.17 6.52 0.12
CA GLY A 120 13.19 5.47 0.07
C GLY A 120 12.78 4.21 -0.71
N PHE A 121 11.52 4.12 -1.17
CA PHE A 121 11.02 2.98 -1.96
C PHE A 121 10.58 3.38 -3.35
N VAL A 122 9.72 4.37 -3.46
CA VAL A 122 9.20 4.86 -4.74
C VAL A 122 9.90 6.14 -5.16
N PHE A 123 10.18 7.00 -4.22
CA PHE A 123 10.91 8.24 -4.44
C PHE A 123 11.91 8.49 -3.31
N GLU A 124 12.81 9.44 -3.53
CA GLU A 124 13.71 9.95 -2.52
C GLU A 124 13.54 11.46 -2.42
N VAL A 125 13.26 11.93 -1.20
CA VAL A 125 13.14 13.35 -0.85
C VAL A 125 13.95 13.57 0.41
N ASN A 126 14.69 14.67 0.46
CA ASN A 126 15.37 15.09 1.69
C ASN A 126 14.31 15.49 2.73
N GLU A 127 14.35 14.86 3.90
CA GLU A 127 13.37 15.08 4.97
C GLU A 127 13.33 16.55 5.43
N ASP A 128 14.49 17.16 5.59
CA ASP A 128 14.58 18.56 6.02
C ASP A 128 13.94 19.52 5.00
N ASP A 129 14.17 19.28 3.71
CA ASP A 129 13.56 20.09 2.66
C ASP A 129 12.03 19.90 2.63
N TYR A 130 11.56 18.68 2.81
CA TYR A 130 10.13 18.39 2.88
C TYR A 130 9.46 19.11 4.05
N ILE A 131 10.06 19.04 5.25
CA ILE A 131 9.56 19.69 6.45
C ILE A 131 9.48 21.22 6.27
N LYS A 132 10.52 21.84 5.71
CA LYS A 132 10.54 23.28 5.43
C LYS A 132 9.42 23.73 4.49
N ILE A 133 9.17 22.95 3.45
CA ILE A 133 8.11 23.26 2.47
C ILE A 133 6.73 23.14 3.12
N ILE A 134 6.50 22.13 3.93
CA ILE A 134 5.22 21.93 4.64
C ILE A 134 5.02 23.06 5.68
N GLU A 135 6.03 23.43 6.43
CA GLU A 135 5.97 24.54 7.40
C GLU A 135 5.64 25.87 6.70
N ALA A 136 6.27 26.16 5.57
CA ALA A 136 6.01 27.35 4.80
C ALA A 136 4.56 27.41 4.28
N GLU A 137 4.01 26.28 3.84
CA GLU A 137 2.62 26.19 3.37
C GLU A 137 1.62 26.36 4.52
N VAL A 138 1.89 25.80 5.70
CA VAL A 138 1.05 25.99 6.89
C VAL A 138 1.02 27.48 7.29
N LEU A 139 2.16 28.15 7.29
CA LEU A 139 2.23 29.59 7.59
C LEU A 139 1.43 30.40 6.56
N ARG A 140 1.54 30.07 5.28
CA ARG A 140 0.79 30.75 4.20
C ARG A 140 -0.72 30.59 4.38
N GLN A 141 -1.19 29.38 4.71
CA GLN A 141 -2.61 29.12 4.98
C GLN A 141 -3.12 29.90 6.20
N ASN A 142 -2.33 29.98 7.26
CA ASN A 142 -2.68 30.73 8.47
C ASN A 142 -2.79 32.25 8.20
N GLU A 143 -1.94 32.80 7.33
CA GLU A 143 -2.03 34.20 6.91
C GLU A 143 -3.30 34.51 6.12
N ASN A 144 -3.74 33.58 5.27
CA ASN A 144 -4.94 33.73 4.45
C ASN A 144 -6.26 33.59 5.21
N THR A 145 -6.23 33.05 6.45
CA THR A 145 -7.42 32.86 7.28
C THR A 145 -7.66 34.00 8.29
N LYS A 146 -6.82 34.99 8.32
CA LYS A 146 -6.96 36.16 9.22
C LYS A 146 -7.82 37.26 8.62
#